data_5bc0a43c7d561669e2f890b605f87a2b
#
_entry.id   5bc0a43c7d561669e2f890b605f87a2b
#
_cell.length_a   1.000
_cell.length_b   1.000
_cell.length_c   1.000
_cell.angle_alpha   90.00
_cell.angle_beta   90.00
_cell.angle_gamma   90.00
#
_symmetry.space_group_name_H-M   'P 1'
#
loop_
_entity.id
_entity.type
_entity.pdbx_description
1 polymer ?
#
loop_
_entity_poly.entity_id
_entity_poly.type
_entity_poly.pdbx_seq_one_letter_code
_entity_poly.pdbx_strand_id
1 'polypeptide(L)'
;MHEPEPADDVELTVVTMAFDAADPERLLAVLAKYVVLSRMQPGCRNIDLCGSVTTDRRYLIIEKWQSPSAQRAHFDSPGMVEMAEACNGLLTGPPRIELFEGVSAHDLA
;
A
#
# COMPACT_ATOMS: atom_id res chain seq x y z
N MET A 1 25.97 13.71 -25.94
CA MET A 1 25.17 12.52 -25.60
C MET A 1 24.01 12.94 -24.74
N HIS A 2 22.86 12.44 -25.05
CA HIS A 2 21.67 12.76 -24.27
C HIS A 2 21.53 11.82 -23.07
N GLU A 3 21.41 12.38 -21.89
CA GLU A 3 21.11 11.62 -20.71
C GLU A 3 19.61 11.31 -20.67
N PRO A 4 19.22 10.14 -20.13
CA PRO A 4 17.81 9.91 -19.89
C PRO A 4 17.21 11.03 -19.04
N GLU A 5 16.06 11.49 -19.42
CA GLU A 5 15.40 12.54 -18.65
C GLU A 5 15.06 12.02 -17.27
N PRO A 6 15.40 12.76 -16.19
CA PRO A 6 15.03 12.35 -14.84
C PRO A 6 13.52 12.12 -14.68
N ALA A 7 12.69 12.74 -15.53
CA ALA A 7 11.25 12.56 -15.50
C ALA A 7 10.79 11.17 -15.95
N ASP A 8 11.64 10.43 -16.69
CA ASP A 8 11.30 9.09 -17.16
C ASP A 8 11.40 8.05 -16.05
N ASP A 9 12.29 8.28 -15.08
CA ASP A 9 12.42 7.44 -13.90
C ASP A 9 12.13 8.27 -12.66
N VAL A 10 11.29 7.71 -11.79
CA VAL A 10 10.96 8.37 -10.54
C VAL A 10 11.48 7.54 -9.37
N GLU A 11 11.86 8.23 -8.31
CA GLU A 11 12.21 7.57 -7.06
C GLU A 11 10.91 7.12 -6.39
N LEU A 12 10.80 5.83 -6.13
CA LEU A 12 9.64 5.26 -5.48
C LEU A 12 10.05 4.33 -4.36
N THR A 13 9.30 4.42 -3.28
CA THR A 13 9.26 3.38 -2.26
C THR A 13 7.92 2.68 -2.39
N VAL A 14 7.94 1.38 -2.54
CA VAL A 14 6.74 0.57 -2.74
C VAL A 14 6.52 -0.31 -1.53
N VAL A 15 5.28 -0.35 -1.06
CA VAL A 15 4.88 -1.23 0.04
C VAL A 15 3.81 -2.18 -0.48
N THR A 16 3.96 -3.45 -0.17
CA THR A 16 2.88 -4.42 -0.39
C THR A 16 2.42 -4.96 0.95
N MET A 17 1.11 -5.09 1.10
CA MET A 17 0.51 -5.69 2.30
C MET A 17 -0.50 -6.74 1.85
N ALA A 18 -0.23 -8.01 2.20
CA ALA A 18 -1.11 -9.11 1.85
C ALA A 18 -1.91 -9.55 3.08
N PHE A 19 -3.21 -9.69 2.90
CA PHE A 19 -4.15 -10.02 3.97
C PHE A 19 -4.92 -11.28 3.60
N ASP A 20 -5.03 -12.22 4.54
CA ASP A 20 -5.90 -13.38 4.41
C ASP A 20 -7.10 -13.21 5.34
N ALA A 21 -8.28 -13.11 4.74
CA ALA A 21 -9.49 -12.71 5.46
C ALA A 21 -10.18 -13.87 6.15
N ALA A 22 -10.49 -13.69 7.45
CA ALA A 22 -11.47 -14.52 8.13
C ALA A 22 -12.89 -14.03 7.83
N ASP A 23 -13.05 -12.71 7.67
CA ASP A 23 -14.32 -12.07 7.33
C ASP A 23 -14.09 -11.11 6.16
N PRO A 24 -14.22 -11.59 4.91
CA PRO A 24 -13.88 -10.78 3.73
C PRO A 24 -14.70 -9.50 3.59
N GLU A 25 -15.98 -9.53 3.87
CA GLU A 25 -16.85 -8.36 3.71
C GLU A 25 -16.42 -7.23 4.64
N ARG A 26 -16.20 -7.56 5.91
CA ARG A 26 -15.77 -6.57 6.90
C ARG A 26 -14.37 -6.09 6.64
N LEU A 27 -13.47 -7.01 6.27
CA LEU A 27 -12.09 -6.63 5.96
C LEU A 27 -12.05 -5.66 4.79
N LEU A 28 -12.80 -5.93 3.71
CA LEU A 28 -12.81 -5.03 2.55
C LEU A 28 -13.29 -3.63 2.92
N ALA A 29 -14.28 -3.51 3.81
CA ALA A 29 -14.73 -2.20 4.28
C ALA A 29 -13.62 -1.44 5.02
N VAL A 30 -12.87 -2.14 5.88
CA VAL A 30 -11.73 -1.56 6.61
C VAL A 30 -10.63 -1.12 5.64
N LEU A 31 -10.24 -1.99 4.72
CA LEU A 31 -9.15 -1.72 3.78
C LEU A 31 -9.53 -0.62 2.80
N ALA A 32 -10.78 -0.58 2.34
CA ALA A 32 -11.24 0.47 1.43
C ALA A 32 -11.18 1.85 2.09
N LYS A 33 -11.60 1.96 3.34
CA LYS A 33 -11.47 3.21 4.10
C LYS A 33 -10.02 3.64 4.25
N TYR A 34 -9.15 2.71 4.62
CA TYR A 34 -7.73 2.96 4.74
C TYR A 34 -7.13 3.50 3.44
N VAL A 35 -7.45 2.87 2.32
CA VAL A 35 -6.95 3.26 0.99
C VAL A 35 -7.38 4.68 0.64
N VAL A 36 -8.67 5.00 0.81
CA VAL A 36 -9.19 6.34 0.50
C VAL A 36 -8.50 7.42 1.32
N LEU A 37 -8.34 7.20 2.62
CA LEU A 37 -7.70 8.18 3.50
C LEU A 37 -6.20 8.29 3.23
N SER A 38 -5.54 7.17 2.93
CA SER A 38 -4.10 7.15 2.70
C SER A 38 -3.70 7.83 1.39
N ARG A 39 -4.59 7.83 0.39
CA ARG A 39 -4.35 8.55 -0.87
C ARG A 39 -4.15 10.05 -0.67
N MET A 40 -4.67 10.60 0.41
CA MET A 40 -4.57 12.02 0.73
C MET A 40 -3.34 12.37 1.55
N GLN A 41 -2.51 11.39 1.91
CA GLN A 41 -1.32 11.64 2.71
C GLN A 41 -0.19 12.25 1.87
N PRO A 42 0.61 13.13 2.47
CA PRO A 42 1.75 13.73 1.76
C PRO A 42 2.70 12.66 1.24
N GLY A 43 3.10 12.81 -0.02
CA GLY A 43 4.04 11.89 -0.66
C GLY A 43 3.43 10.61 -1.19
N CYS A 44 2.13 10.41 -1.03
CA CYS A 44 1.45 9.27 -1.64
C CYS A 44 1.34 9.46 -3.15
N ARG A 45 1.90 8.53 -3.92
CA ARG A 45 1.80 8.55 -5.37
C ARG A 45 0.60 7.73 -5.85
N ASN A 46 0.39 6.59 -5.24
CA ASN A 46 -0.73 5.72 -5.59
C ASN A 46 -0.91 4.64 -4.54
N ILE A 47 -2.15 4.21 -4.35
CA ILE A 47 -2.49 3.04 -3.54
C ILE A 47 -3.61 2.29 -4.24
N ASP A 48 -3.41 0.98 -4.43
CA ASP A 48 -4.42 0.10 -5.00
C ASP A 48 -4.75 -1.04 -4.04
N LEU A 49 -6.02 -1.40 -4.01
CA LEU A 49 -6.52 -2.57 -3.28
C LEU A 49 -6.96 -3.61 -4.30
N CYS A 50 -6.38 -4.79 -4.23
CA CYS A 50 -6.60 -5.87 -5.17
C CYS A 50 -7.07 -7.14 -4.47
N GLY A 51 -7.93 -7.91 -5.13
CA GLY A 51 -8.27 -9.25 -4.68
C GLY A 51 -7.49 -10.29 -5.48
N SER A 52 -7.01 -11.34 -4.82
CA SER A 52 -6.33 -12.43 -5.51
C SER A 52 -7.30 -13.19 -6.41
N VAL A 53 -6.83 -13.55 -7.60
CA VAL A 53 -7.60 -14.41 -8.53
C VAL A 53 -7.23 -15.88 -8.42
N THR A 54 -6.20 -16.19 -7.62
CA THR A 54 -5.70 -17.57 -7.47
C THR A 54 -5.84 -18.10 -6.05
N THR A 55 -5.94 -17.23 -5.06
CA THR A 55 -6.08 -17.63 -3.65
C THR A 55 -7.33 -16.97 -3.08
N ASP A 56 -8.28 -17.79 -2.65
CA ASP A 56 -9.53 -17.30 -2.07
C ASP A 56 -9.26 -16.47 -0.81
N ARG A 57 -10.06 -15.42 -0.62
CA ARG A 57 -10.03 -14.55 0.58
C ARG A 57 -8.71 -13.83 0.81
N ARG A 58 -7.88 -13.70 -0.21
CA ARG A 58 -6.62 -12.96 -0.13
C ARG A 58 -6.73 -11.63 -0.84
N TYR A 59 -6.28 -10.57 -0.15
CA TYR A 59 -6.29 -9.21 -0.67
C TYR A 59 -4.90 -8.62 -0.56
N LEU A 60 -4.58 -7.73 -1.49
CA LEU A 60 -3.28 -7.07 -1.56
C LEU A 60 -3.48 -5.57 -1.65
N ILE A 61 -2.78 -4.82 -0.80
CA ILE A 61 -2.63 -3.38 -0.97
C ILE A 61 -1.24 -3.13 -1.54
N ILE A 62 -1.17 -2.32 -2.59
CA ILE A 62 0.07 -1.88 -3.20
C ILE A 62 0.14 -0.37 -3.04
N GLU A 63 1.17 0.12 -2.33
CA GLU A 63 1.36 1.55 -2.07
C GLU A 63 2.63 2.02 -2.75
N LYS A 64 2.57 3.20 -3.35
CA LYS A 64 3.74 3.86 -3.94
C LYS A 64 3.91 5.22 -3.29
N TRP A 65 5.10 5.45 -2.76
CA TRP A 65 5.46 6.68 -2.05
C TRP A 65 6.62 7.38 -2.75
N GLN A 66 6.64 8.70 -2.70
CA GLN A 66 7.68 9.49 -3.38
C GLN A 66 9.06 9.35 -2.74
N SER A 67 9.15 8.89 -1.50
CA SER A 67 10.42 8.76 -0.80
C SER A 67 10.29 7.78 0.37
N PRO A 68 11.42 7.24 0.87
CA PRO A 68 11.42 6.43 2.07
C PRO A 68 10.90 7.18 3.30
N SER A 69 11.18 8.48 3.39
CA SER A 69 10.72 9.28 4.54
C SER A 69 9.20 9.47 4.53
N ALA A 70 8.60 9.68 3.35
CA ALA A 70 7.14 9.79 3.22
C ALA A 70 6.47 8.47 3.60
N GLN A 71 7.02 7.35 3.14
CA GLN A 71 6.51 6.03 3.49
C GLN A 71 6.58 5.78 4.99
N ARG A 72 7.71 6.11 5.61
CA ARG A 72 7.89 5.92 7.06
C ARG A 72 6.93 6.79 7.87
N ALA A 73 6.75 8.04 7.47
CA ALA A 73 5.80 8.94 8.12
C ALA A 73 4.37 8.37 8.08
N HIS A 74 3.99 7.79 6.93
CA HIS A 74 2.69 7.15 6.79
C HIS A 74 2.58 5.90 7.67
N PHE A 75 3.61 5.07 7.72
CA PHE A 75 3.61 3.85 8.52
C PHE A 75 3.43 4.16 10.01
N ASP A 76 3.96 5.28 10.46
CA ASP A 76 3.84 5.74 11.84
C ASP A 76 2.58 6.59 12.07
N SER A 77 1.73 6.75 11.07
CA SER A 77 0.56 7.63 11.16
C SER A 77 -0.58 7.02 11.97
N PRO A 78 -1.46 7.88 12.54
CA PRO A 78 -2.66 7.40 13.21
C PRO A 78 -3.56 6.56 12.31
N GLY A 79 -3.62 6.86 11.02
CA GLY A 79 -4.42 6.08 10.06
C GLY A 79 -3.95 4.64 9.93
N MET A 80 -2.65 4.41 9.99
CA MET A 80 -2.11 3.06 9.95
C MET A 80 -2.45 2.28 11.22
N VAL A 81 -2.35 2.92 12.38
CA VAL A 81 -2.72 2.32 13.67
C VAL A 81 -4.21 1.98 13.69
N GLU A 82 -5.05 2.91 13.24
CA GLU A 82 -6.50 2.70 13.18
C GLU A 82 -6.85 1.49 12.31
N MET A 83 -6.22 1.39 11.13
CA MET A 83 -6.46 0.27 10.23
C MET A 83 -6.03 -1.05 10.86
N ALA A 84 -4.85 -1.08 11.49
CA ALA A 84 -4.34 -2.28 12.15
C ALA A 84 -5.28 -2.75 13.27
N GLU A 85 -5.78 -1.82 14.07
CA GLU A 85 -6.74 -2.14 15.13
C GLU A 85 -8.07 -2.63 14.55
N ALA A 86 -8.56 -2.00 13.49
CA ALA A 86 -9.81 -2.39 12.85
C ALA A 86 -9.74 -3.78 12.20
N CYS A 87 -8.55 -4.27 11.87
CA CYS A 87 -8.35 -5.60 11.33
C CYS A 87 -8.43 -6.72 12.39
N ASN A 88 -8.45 -6.38 13.68
CA ASN A 88 -8.53 -7.38 14.74
C ASN A 88 -9.78 -8.27 14.57
N GLY A 89 -9.55 -9.58 14.55
CA GLY A 89 -10.60 -10.58 14.37
C GLY A 89 -11.07 -10.75 12.93
N LEU A 90 -10.52 -10.00 11.98
CA LEU A 90 -10.92 -10.08 10.58
C LEU A 90 -9.93 -10.85 9.71
N LEU A 91 -8.78 -11.23 10.26
CA LEU A 91 -7.70 -11.91 9.55
C LEU A 91 -7.51 -13.33 10.09
N THR A 92 -7.03 -14.24 9.23
CA THR A 92 -6.66 -15.59 9.65
C THR A 92 -5.26 -15.66 10.24
N GLY A 93 -4.45 -14.61 10.03
CA GLY A 93 -3.09 -14.47 10.55
C GLY A 93 -2.59 -13.06 10.32
N PRO A 94 -1.37 -12.73 10.75
CA PRO A 94 -0.83 -11.38 10.57
C PRO A 94 -0.66 -11.07 9.09
N PRO A 95 -0.85 -9.79 8.69
CA PRO A 95 -0.60 -9.40 7.31
C PRO A 95 0.90 -9.52 6.99
N ARG A 96 1.19 -9.80 5.72
CA ARG A 96 2.57 -9.86 5.23
C ARG A 96 2.90 -8.54 4.58
N ILE A 97 3.85 -7.81 5.15
CA ILE A 97 4.24 -6.47 4.70
C ILE A 97 5.65 -6.55 4.14
N GLU A 98 5.83 -6.06 2.91
CA GLU A 98 7.14 -5.98 2.27
C GLU A 98 7.36 -4.58 1.72
N LEU A 99 8.61 -4.13 1.82
CA LEU A 99 9.04 -2.84 1.30
C LEU A 99 10.00 -3.06 0.14
N PHE A 100 9.85 -2.24 -0.89
CA PHE A 100 10.66 -2.30 -2.10
C PHE A 100 11.12 -0.90 -2.46
N GLU A 101 12.29 -0.83 -3.08
CA GLU A 101 12.82 0.39 -3.67
C GLU A 101 12.68 0.27 -5.19
N GLY A 102 12.21 1.32 -5.84
CA GLY A 102 12.14 1.32 -7.30
C GLY A 102 13.52 1.22 -7.90
N VAL A 103 13.72 0.25 -8.78
CA VAL A 103 14.97 0.08 -9.53
C VAL A 103 14.84 0.74 -10.90
N SER A 104 13.68 0.52 -11.53
CA SER A 104 13.28 1.21 -12.74
C SER A 104 11.79 1.48 -12.57
N ALA A 105 11.43 2.73 -12.34
CA ALA A 105 10.06 3.09 -12.01
C ALA A 105 9.59 4.24 -12.88
N HIS A 106 8.34 4.16 -13.31
CA HIS A 106 7.72 5.17 -14.15
C HIS A 106 6.36 5.53 -13.58
N ASP A 107 6.09 6.83 -13.51
CA ASP A 107 4.83 7.34 -13.02
C ASP A 107 4.19 8.20 -14.10
N LEU A 108 2.98 7.78 -14.53
CA LEU A 108 2.23 8.46 -15.59
C LEU A 108 1.32 9.57 -15.09
N ALA A 109 1.26 9.76 -13.80
CA ALA A 109 0.36 10.75 -13.20
C ALA A 109 0.66 12.20 -13.59
#